data_edf13eccba0089d220239236a0e7f081
#
_entry.id   edf13eccba0089d220239236a0e7f081
#
_cell.length_a   1.000
_cell.length_b   1.000
_cell.length_c   1.000
_cell.angle_alpha   90.00
_cell.angle_beta   90.00
_cell.angle_gamma   90.00
#
_symmetry.space_group_name_H-M   'P 1'
#
loop_
_entity.id
_entity.type
_entity.pdbx_description
1 polymer ?
#
loop_
_entity_poly.entity_id
_entity_poly.type
_entity_poly.pdbx_seq_one_letter_code
_entity_poly.pdbx_strand_id
1 'polypeptide(L)'
;MKWLNKIFGKEEIPTTVTFDGIDAWLEIATKTLFRGLSTSAEPLYEEIMDIRERLGHRISELQDAEPAGDMPVQVEKIGLSGRDKLVKQLRSLTEKMQIPSQTDYKTVLSFYDTTASSIAFVFGKSSKTIYHVRSLFPDEVKETVAELNQLRTVLDQLIAPIRGKESQIMHLERVPGIVEDIKELKAKIEKEKENVSAREKECSALERGIEKEGKRLSAIEDHEEWMRFKALETELFSLEQELSTLESDVGKLFSPINKELNLLKKQDETGRHTLTPDERKAVSSILSSPIRALDEDIYGFLTSVKDVIEEDRSILKERKRDKTLKWIDRLLNGELATIKEKREGLQSRIVHIKGELSEVTIHKERKKVEQSIASARGQLTRLREGIERSKRHVVSQEEELEAKARRLPGTLEAIAGKPVEVSLDV
;
A
#
# COMPACT_ATOMS: atom_id res chain seq x y z
N MET A 1 -20.77 -34.90 55.25
CA MET A 1 -20.60 -35.27 53.81
C MET A 1 -19.82 -34.28 52.95
N LYS A 2 -19.46 -33.09 53.41
CA LYS A 2 -18.63 -32.14 52.64
C LYS A 2 -17.12 -32.53 52.54
N TRP A 3 -16.64 -33.43 53.37
CA TRP A 3 -15.22 -33.87 53.40
C TRP A 3 -14.90 -34.93 52.32
N LEU A 4 -15.87 -35.83 52.01
CA LEU A 4 -15.71 -36.85 50.96
C LEU A 4 -15.67 -36.25 49.53
N ASN A 5 -16.35 -35.12 49.30
CA ASN A 5 -16.28 -34.40 48.01
C ASN A 5 -14.93 -33.73 47.75
N LYS A 6 -14.05 -33.58 48.77
CA LYS A 6 -12.73 -32.98 48.65
C LYS A 6 -11.63 -34.00 48.29
N ILE A 7 -11.94 -35.30 48.46
CA ILE A 7 -11.01 -36.42 48.15
C ILE A 7 -11.37 -37.06 46.78
N PHE A 8 -12.65 -37.00 46.38
CA PHE A 8 -13.14 -37.47 45.09
C PHE A 8 -13.76 -36.34 44.27
N GLY A 9 -13.21 -35.12 44.39
CA GLY A 9 -13.72 -33.97 43.72
C GLY A 9 -13.79 -34.25 42.22
N LYS A 10 -15.04 -34.32 41.68
CA LYS A 10 -15.25 -34.14 40.25
C LYS A 10 -14.64 -32.78 39.89
N GLU A 11 -13.46 -32.78 39.32
CA GLU A 11 -12.97 -31.58 38.63
C GLU A 11 -14.01 -31.27 37.56
N GLU A 12 -14.89 -30.32 37.85
CA GLU A 12 -15.84 -29.81 36.87
C GLU A 12 -15.15 -28.77 36.04
N ILE A 13 -15.47 -28.72 34.76
CA ILE A 13 -14.96 -27.67 33.89
C ILE A 13 -15.41 -26.32 34.46
N PRO A 14 -14.51 -25.34 34.70
CA PRO A 14 -14.90 -24.05 35.26
C PRO A 14 -15.87 -23.29 34.33
N THR A 15 -16.84 -22.59 34.95
CA THR A 15 -17.84 -21.78 34.21
C THR A 15 -17.39 -20.35 33.99
N THR A 16 -16.28 -19.93 34.56
CA THR A 16 -15.68 -18.61 34.38
C THR A 16 -14.20 -18.76 34.05
N VAL A 17 -13.74 -17.98 33.13
CA VAL A 17 -12.33 -17.97 32.67
C VAL A 17 -11.92 -16.57 32.25
N THR A 18 -10.70 -16.16 32.62
CA THR A 18 -10.07 -14.95 32.06
C THR A 18 -9.48 -15.28 30.70
N PHE A 19 -9.33 -14.29 29.83
CA PHE A 19 -8.75 -14.49 28.50
C PHE A 19 -7.38 -15.17 28.58
N ASP A 20 -6.51 -14.70 29.46
CA ASP A 20 -5.16 -15.27 29.66
C ASP A 20 -5.19 -16.66 30.35
N GLY A 21 -6.31 -17.01 31.00
CA GLY A 21 -6.51 -18.31 31.64
C GLY A 21 -7.06 -19.40 30.73
N ILE A 22 -7.35 -19.09 29.45
CA ILE A 22 -8.01 -20.03 28.51
C ILE A 22 -7.18 -21.28 28.28
N ASP A 23 -5.85 -21.15 28.16
CA ASP A 23 -4.97 -22.30 27.95
C ASP A 23 -5.05 -23.30 29.11
N ALA A 24 -5.00 -22.82 30.36
CA ALA A 24 -5.19 -23.63 31.55
C ALA A 24 -6.60 -24.21 31.64
N TRP A 25 -7.62 -23.44 31.26
CA TRP A 25 -8.99 -23.90 31.16
C TRP A 25 -9.18 -25.06 30.18
N LEU A 26 -8.52 -24.95 28.98
CA LEU A 26 -8.52 -26.01 27.96
C LEU A 26 -7.88 -27.31 28.47
N GLU A 27 -6.83 -27.23 29.26
CA GLU A 27 -6.22 -28.40 29.88
C GLU A 27 -7.19 -29.08 30.85
N ILE A 28 -7.87 -28.30 31.71
CA ILE A 28 -8.88 -28.83 32.65
C ILE A 28 -10.06 -29.44 31.91
N ALA A 29 -10.54 -28.73 30.87
CA ALA A 29 -11.64 -29.23 30.03
C ALA A 29 -11.26 -30.54 29.35
N THR A 30 -10.07 -30.63 28.75
CA THR A 30 -9.58 -31.86 28.11
C THR A 30 -9.45 -33.00 29.10
N LYS A 31 -8.84 -32.79 30.26
CA LYS A 31 -8.74 -33.80 31.31
C LYS A 31 -10.13 -34.28 31.82
N THR A 32 -11.08 -33.35 31.91
CA THR A 32 -12.43 -33.67 32.37
C THR A 32 -13.24 -34.44 31.31
N LEU A 33 -13.16 -34.01 30.04
CA LEU A 33 -13.86 -34.66 28.92
C LEU A 33 -13.40 -36.08 28.69
N PHE A 34 -12.09 -36.30 28.80
CA PHE A 34 -11.46 -37.61 28.53
C PHE A 34 -11.02 -38.30 29.84
N ARG A 35 -11.73 -38.01 30.95
CA ARG A 35 -11.44 -38.66 32.22
C ARG A 35 -11.52 -40.17 32.07
N GLY A 36 -10.53 -40.87 32.59
CA GLY A 36 -10.43 -42.31 32.55
C GLY A 36 -9.95 -42.90 31.22
N LEU A 37 -9.74 -42.07 30.19
CA LEU A 37 -9.22 -42.58 28.92
C LEU A 37 -7.88 -43.28 29.09
N SER A 38 -6.93 -42.67 29.83
CA SER A 38 -5.64 -43.29 30.11
C SER A 38 -5.78 -44.65 30.82
N THR A 39 -6.56 -44.67 31.87
CA THR A 39 -6.81 -45.93 32.64
C THR A 39 -7.48 -47.03 31.81
N SER A 40 -8.33 -46.67 30.84
CA SER A 40 -8.99 -47.65 29.96
C SER A 40 -8.11 -48.01 28.74
N ALA A 41 -7.26 -47.12 28.26
CA ALA A 41 -6.46 -47.35 27.04
C ALA A 41 -5.24 -48.22 27.32
N GLU A 42 -4.57 -48.08 28.45
CA GLU A 42 -3.38 -48.88 28.80
C GLU A 42 -3.62 -50.40 28.67
N PRO A 43 -4.63 -51.00 29.35
CA PRO A 43 -4.86 -52.45 29.23
C PRO A 43 -5.29 -52.86 27.79
N LEU A 44 -6.01 -51.99 27.09
CA LEU A 44 -6.38 -52.24 25.69
C LEU A 44 -5.17 -52.21 24.74
N TYR A 45 -4.20 -51.38 25.00
CA TYR A 45 -2.93 -51.39 24.25
C TYR A 45 -2.17 -52.66 24.50
N GLU A 46 -2.12 -53.18 25.74
CA GLU A 46 -1.53 -54.50 26.02
C GLU A 46 -2.26 -55.62 25.26
N GLU A 47 -3.59 -55.63 25.28
CA GLU A 47 -4.41 -56.59 24.55
C GLU A 47 -4.18 -56.51 23.04
N ILE A 48 -4.05 -55.28 22.48
CA ILE A 48 -3.74 -55.07 21.04
C ILE A 48 -2.34 -55.60 20.72
N MET A 49 -1.37 -55.45 21.63
CA MET A 49 -0.04 -55.99 21.48
C MET A 49 -0.04 -57.52 21.40
N ASP A 50 -0.79 -58.15 22.30
CA ASP A 50 -0.94 -59.62 22.26
C ASP A 50 -1.66 -60.11 21.02
N ILE A 51 -2.71 -59.40 20.57
CA ILE A 51 -3.37 -59.73 19.30
C ILE A 51 -2.43 -59.58 18.11
N ARG A 52 -1.60 -58.51 18.10
CA ARG A 52 -0.60 -58.30 17.04
C ARG A 52 0.41 -59.45 16.96
N GLU A 53 0.86 -59.94 18.11
CA GLU A 53 1.78 -61.11 18.19
C GLU A 53 1.10 -62.38 17.67
N ARG A 54 -0.12 -62.70 18.17
CA ARG A 54 -0.88 -63.87 17.68
C ARG A 54 -1.19 -63.76 16.19
N LEU A 55 -1.56 -62.58 15.71
CA LEU A 55 -1.78 -62.33 14.27
C LEU A 55 -0.49 -62.60 13.45
N GLY A 56 0.67 -62.18 13.97
CA GLY A 56 1.95 -62.50 13.39
C GLY A 56 2.21 -63.99 13.22
N HIS A 57 1.86 -64.80 14.27
CA HIS A 57 1.93 -66.26 14.22
C HIS A 57 0.97 -66.83 13.17
N ARG A 58 -0.32 -66.40 13.18
CA ARG A 58 -1.31 -66.86 12.18
C ARG A 58 -0.96 -66.53 10.75
N ILE A 59 -0.28 -65.40 10.51
CA ILE A 59 0.21 -65.03 9.20
C ILE A 59 1.32 -65.98 8.75
N SER A 60 2.20 -66.38 9.66
CA SER A 60 3.26 -67.37 9.34
C SER A 60 2.69 -68.76 9.08
N GLU A 61 1.74 -69.21 9.93
CA GLU A 61 1.03 -70.50 9.73
C GLU A 61 0.31 -70.50 8.37
N LEU A 62 -0.43 -69.45 8.00
CA LEU A 62 -1.08 -69.33 6.70
C LEU A 62 -0.09 -69.33 5.54
N GLN A 63 1.11 -68.74 5.71
CA GLN A 63 2.14 -68.76 4.67
C GLN A 63 2.70 -70.16 4.42
N ASP A 64 2.92 -70.91 5.50
CA ASP A 64 3.56 -72.22 5.48
C ASP A 64 2.58 -73.37 5.31
N ALA A 65 1.25 -73.10 5.32
CA ALA A 65 0.20 -74.09 5.21
C ALA A 65 0.20 -74.82 3.84
N GLU A 66 -0.10 -76.11 3.87
CA GLU A 66 -0.34 -76.93 2.68
C GLU A 66 -1.83 -76.92 2.31
N PRO A 67 -2.16 -76.88 1.00
CA PRO A 67 -3.52 -76.91 0.53
C PRO A 67 -4.35 -78.06 1.06
N ALA A 68 -5.55 -77.87 1.55
CA ALA A 68 -6.46 -78.88 2.02
C ALA A 68 -7.12 -79.62 0.84
N GLY A 69 -6.69 -80.91 0.55
CA GLY A 69 -7.31 -81.78 -0.42
C GLY A 69 -6.87 -81.59 -1.88
N ASP A 70 -7.25 -82.57 -2.73
CA ASP A 70 -6.99 -82.51 -4.17
C ASP A 70 -7.93 -81.50 -4.88
N MET A 71 -7.36 -80.38 -5.37
CA MET A 71 -8.10 -79.36 -6.09
C MET A 71 -7.63 -79.23 -7.54
N PRO A 72 -8.50 -78.75 -8.45
CA PRO A 72 -8.05 -78.50 -9.85
C PRO A 72 -6.89 -77.51 -9.87
N VAL A 73 -5.83 -77.79 -10.68
CA VAL A 73 -4.60 -76.96 -10.74
C VAL A 73 -4.83 -75.43 -10.90
N GLN A 74 -5.87 -75.09 -11.61
CA GLN A 74 -6.21 -73.67 -11.77
C GLN A 74 -6.74 -73.00 -10.46
N VAL A 75 -7.53 -73.70 -9.66
CA VAL A 75 -8.06 -73.23 -8.36
C VAL A 75 -6.90 -73.16 -7.38
N GLU A 76 -6.04 -74.14 -7.37
CA GLU A 76 -4.84 -74.15 -6.53
C GLU A 76 -3.90 -72.97 -6.85
N LYS A 77 -3.61 -72.68 -8.11
CA LYS A 77 -2.78 -71.52 -8.50
C LYS A 77 -3.41 -70.21 -8.08
N ILE A 78 -4.74 -70.02 -8.21
CA ILE A 78 -5.45 -68.79 -7.81
C ILE A 78 -5.42 -68.65 -6.27
N GLY A 79 -5.62 -69.75 -5.55
CA GLY A 79 -5.60 -69.73 -4.09
C GLY A 79 -4.21 -69.45 -3.51
N LEU A 80 -3.15 -70.09 -4.06
CA LEU A 80 -1.76 -69.81 -3.65
C LEU A 80 -1.35 -68.36 -3.93
N SER A 81 -1.63 -67.83 -5.12
CA SER A 81 -1.39 -66.43 -5.43
C SER A 81 -2.21 -65.48 -4.53
N GLY A 82 -3.42 -65.89 -4.18
CA GLY A 82 -4.29 -65.16 -3.23
C GLY A 82 -3.70 -65.15 -1.83
N ARG A 83 -3.20 -66.29 -1.35
CA ARG A 83 -2.52 -66.44 -0.07
C ARG A 83 -1.34 -65.46 0.06
N ASP A 84 -0.46 -65.47 -0.92
CA ASP A 84 0.73 -64.58 -0.91
C ASP A 84 0.37 -63.12 -0.88
N LYS A 85 -0.67 -62.72 -1.60
CA LYS A 85 -1.23 -61.35 -1.53
C LYS A 85 -1.82 -61.05 -0.16
N LEU A 86 -2.60 -61.92 0.43
CA LEU A 86 -3.22 -61.77 1.73
C LEU A 86 -2.15 -61.67 2.82
N VAL A 87 -1.18 -62.58 2.83
CA VAL A 87 -0.03 -62.53 3.75
C VAL A 87 0.71 -61.22 3.67
N LYS A 88 1.00 -60.71 2.46
CA LYS A 88 1.65 -59.40 2.29
C LYS A 88 0.84 -58.25 2.87
N GLN A 89 -0.50 -58.25 2.69
CA GLN A 89 -1.36 -57.23 3.23
C GLN A 89 -1.46 -57.30 4.75
N LEU A 90 -1.55 -58.48 5.32
CA LEU A 90 -1.59 -58.71 6.76
C LEU A 90 -0.27 -58.31 7.43
N ARG A 91 0.87 -58.63 6.83
CA ARG A 91 2.19 -58.15 7.30
C ARG A 91 2.26 -56.62 7.30
N SER A 92 1.81 -55.98 6.21
CA SER A 92 1.76 -54.52 6.15
C SER A 92 0.85 -53.92 7.23
N LEU A 93 -0.25 -54.58 7.60
CA LEU A 93 -1.09 -54.17 8.71
C LEU A 93 -0.33 -54.25 10.04
N THR A 94 0.31 -55.39 10.36
CA THR A 94 1.05 -55.60 11.63
C THR A 94 2.25 -54.63 11.75
N GLU A 95 2.93 -54.32 10.66
CA GLU A 95 4.05 -53.36 10.60
C GLU A 95 3.58 -51.94 10.86
N LYS A 96 2.44 -51.54 10.32
CA LYS A 96 1.84 -50.22 10.53
C LYS A 96 1.21 -50.06 11.90
N MET A 97 0.87 -51.10 12.58
CA MET A 97 0.29 -51.12 13.90
C MET A 97 1.36 -50.83 14.96
N GLN A 98 1.79 -49.54 15.03
CA GLN A 98 2.70 -49.08 16.06
C GLN A 98 1.90 -48.60 17.26
N ILE A 99 1.89 -49.40 18.32
CA ILE A 99 1.15 -49.12 19.53
C ILE A 99 1.82 -47.96 20.23
N PRO A 100 1.09 -46.82 20.51
CA PRO A 100 1.67 -45.66 21.13
C PRO A 100 1.89 -45.87 22.63
N SER A 101 2.85 -45.11 23.19
CA SER A 101 3.10 -45.09 24.64
C SER A 101 2.23 -44.07 25.36
N GLN A 102 1.60 -43.13 24.63
CA GLN A 102 0.75 -42.08 25.18
C GLN A 102 -0.72 -42.44 25.00
N THR A 103 -1.53 -42.06 26.01
CA THR A 103 -2.93 -42.35 26.10
C THR A 103 -3.82 -41.10 26.07
N ASP A 104 -3.28 -39.99 25.54
CA ASP A 104 -4.09 -38.80 25.30
C ASP A 104 -5.04 -39.01 24.09
N TYR A 105 -6.13 -38.24 24.06
CA TYR A 105 -7.18 -38.45 23.07
C TYR A 105 -6.73 -38.33 21.63
N LYS A 106 -5.76 -37.47 21.33
CA LYS A 106 -5.24 -37.28 19.96
C LYS A 106 -4.46 -38.49 19.50
N THR A 107 -3.62 -39.01 20.38
CA THR A 107 -2.81 -40.21 20.13
C THR A 107 -3.70 -41.44 19.96
N VAL A 108 -4.70 -41.63 20.85
CA VAL A 108 -5.68 -42.72 20.76
C VAL A 108 -6.47 -42.65 19.46
N LEU A 109 -7.00 -41.46 19.11
CA LEU A 109 -7.78 -41.26 17.88
C LEU A 109 -6.95 -41.54 16.62
N SER A 110 -5.75 -41.01 16.54
CA SER A 110 -4.85 -41.20 15.42
C SER A 110 -4.46 -42.67 15.23
N PHE A 111 -4.19 -43.39 16.34
CA PHE A 111 -3.90 -44.82 16.32
C PHE A 111 -5.10 -45.64 15.83
N TYR A 112 -6.31 -45.32 16.39
CA TYR A 112 -7.53 -45.96 15.95
C TYR A 112 -7.78 -45.75 14.45
N ASP A 113 -7.76 -44.53 13.97
CA ASP A 113 -8.04 -44.23 12.56
C ASP A 113 -7.06 -44.89 11.61
N THR A 114 -5.79 -44.93 11.96
CA THR A 114 -4.75 -45.60 11.16
C THR A 114 -4.96 -47.11 11.12
N THR A 115 -5.22 -47.69 12.27
CA THR A 115 -5.36 -49.16 12.39
C THR A 115 -6.69 -49.64 11.81
N ALA A 116 -7.81 -48.96 12.12
CA ALA A 116 -9.13 -49.28 11.57
C ALA A 116 -9.15 -49.13 10.03
N SER A 117 -8.55 -48.08 9.48
CA SER A 117 -8.41 -47.91 8.03
C SER A 117 -7.60 -49.05 7.38
N SER A 118 -6.54 -49.49 8.05
CA SER A 118 -5.72 -50.58 7.58
C SER A 118 -6.48 -51.93 7.59
N ILE A 119 -7.26 -52.18 8.63
CA ILE A 119 -8.15 -53.36 8.71
C ILE A 119 -9.20 -53.31 7.59
N ALA A 120 -9.87 -52.14 7.44
CA ALA A 120 -10.89 -51.94 6.40
C ALA A 120 -10.32 -52.17 4.98
N PHE A 121 -9.07 -51.74 4.76
CA PHE A 121 -8.39 -51.99 3.50
C PHE A 121 -8.15 -53.49 3.23
N VAL A 122 -7.72 -54.25 4.26
CA VAL A 122 -7.54 -55.71 4.15
C VAL A 122 -8.88 -56.39 3.80
N PHE A 123 -9.94 -56.12 4.51
CA PHE A 123 -11.26 -56.71 4.23
C PHE A 123 -11.84 -56.22 2.91
N GLY A 124 -11.77 -54.97 2.58
CA GLY A 124 -12.36 -54.39 1.37
C GLY A 124 -11.70 -54.88 0.06
N LYS A 125 -10.39 -54.83 0.00
CA LYS A 125 -9.65 -55.29 -1.22
C LYS A 125 -9.46 -56.79 -1.30
N SER A 126 -9.52 -57.50 -0.19
CA SER A 126 -9.22 -58.92 -0.14
C SER A 126 -10.45 -59.81 0.00
N SER A 127 -11.67 -59.29 -0.01
CA SER A 127 -12.86 -60.11 0.16
C SER A 127 -12.96 -61.31 -0.80
N LYS A 128 -12.73 -61.07 -2.08
CA LYS A 128 -12.66 -62.17 -3.10
C LYS A 128 -11.44 -63.08 -2.90
N THR A 129 -10.30 -62.47 -2.54
CA THR A 129 -9.07 -63.23 -2.26
C THR A 129 -9.22 -64.09 -1.04
N ILE A 130 -9.81 -63.57 0.07
CA ILE A 130 -10.13 -64.35 1.28
C ILE A 130 -11.01 -65.52 0.94
N TYR A 131 -12.01 -65.37 0.07
CA TYR A 131 -12.88 -66.46 -0.34
C TYR A 131 -12.12 -67.56 -1.06
N HIS A 132 -11.24 -67.27 -2.01
CA HIS A 132 -10.43 -68.24 -2.73
C HIS A 132 -9.37 -68.88 -1.83
N VAL A 133 -8.73 -68.09 -0.94
CA VAL A 133 -7.75 -68.63 0.01
C VAL A 133 -8.41 -69.55 1.02
N ARG A 134 -9.61 -69.21 1.51
CA ARG A 134 -10.38 -70.05 2.45
C ARG A 134 -10.75 -71.40 1.86
N SER A 135 -10.90 -71.52 0.54
CA SER A 135 -11.22 -72.80 -0.10
C SER A 135 -10.05 -73.76 0.00
N LEU A 136 -8.79 -73.33 0.07
CA LEU A 136 -7.60 -74.11 0.20
C LEU A 136 -7.04 -74.19 1.63
N PHE A 137 -7.27 -73.11 2.45
CA PHE A 137 -6.71 -72.97 3.77
C PHE A 137 -7.84 -72.54 4.74
N PRO A 138 -8.85 -73.43 4.96
CA PRO A 138 -10.06 -73.07 5.68
C PRO A 138 -9.83 -72.71 7.16
N ASP A 139 -8.95 -73.42 7.85
CA ASP A 139 -8.69 -73.24 9.27
C ASP A 139 -7.78 -72.05 9.53
N GLU A 140 -6.72 -71.87 8.77
CA GLU A 140 -5.77 -70.76 8.91
C GLU A 140 -6.43 -69.42 8.58
N VAL A 141 -7.27 -69.37 7.55
CA VAL A 141 -8.04 -68.17 7.23
C VAL A 141 -9.10 -67.87 8.31
N LYS A 142 -9.78 -68.90 8.83
CA LYS A 142 -10.75 -68.73 9.90
C LYS A 142 -10.13 -68.14 11.16
N GLU A 143 -8.98 -68.65 11.57
CA GLU A 143 -8.22 -68.19 12.72
C GLU A 143 -7.65 -66.79 12.51
N THR A 144 -7.08 -66.49 11.36
CA THR A 144 -6.60 -65.13 11.00
C THR A 144 -7.76 -64.11 11.02
N VAL A 145 -8.92 -64.44 10.46
CA VAL A 145 -10.10 -63.56 10.48
C VAL A 145 -10.65 -63.40 11.91
N ALA A 146 -10.57 -64.42 12.75
CA ALA A 146 -10.96 -64.33 14.15
C ALA A 146 -10.08 -63.29 14.91
N GLU A 147 -8.75 -63.34 14.74
CA GLU A 147 -7.84 -62.34 15.34
C GLU A 147 -8.11 -60.94 14.82
N LEU A 148 -8.39 -60.76 13.53
CA LEU A 148 -8.76 -59.45 12.97
C LEU A 148 -10.07 -58.92 13.53
N ASN A 149 -11.05 -59.77 13.77
CA ASN A 149 -12.32 -59.38 14.37
C ASN A 149 -12.16 -59.02 15.88
N GLN A 150 -11.29 -59.75 16.59
CA GLN A 150 -10.95 -59.42 17.97
C GLN A 150 -10.25 -58.08 18.03
N LEU A 151 -9.25 -57.84 17.18
CA LEU A 151 -8.58 -56.57 17.05
C LEU A 151 -9.58 -55.40 16.82
N ARG A 152 -10.53 -55.58 15.91
CA ARG A 152 -11.58 -54.59 15.66
C ARG A 152 -12.43 -54.35 16.90
N THR A 153 -12.78 -55.36 17.65
CA THR A 153 -13.56 -55.23 18.89
C THR A 153 -12.80 -54.45 19.95
N VAL A 154 -11.50 -54.73 20.12
CA VAL A 154 -10.67 -54.00 21.09
C VAL A 154 -10.44 -52.55 20.65
N LEU A 155 -10.28 -52.29 19.35
CA LEU A 155 -10.24 -50.89 18.82
C LEU A 155 -11.55 -50.14 19.04
N ASP A 156 -12.71 -50.82 18.87
CA ASP A 156 -14.03 -50.20 19.16
C ASP A 156 -14.17 -49.86 20.65
N GLN A 157 -13.63 -50.68 21.56
CA GLN A 157 -13.57 -50.40 22.99
C GLN A 157 -12.62 -49.25 23.32
N LEU A 158 -11.46 -49.19 22.64
CA LEU A 158 -10.46 -48.14 22.80
C LEU A 158 -11.02 -46.76 22.45
N ILE A 159 -11.81 -46.64 21.37
CA ILE A 159 -12.38 -45.38 20.91
C ILE A 159 -13.67 -45.01 21.64
N ALA A 160 -14.33 -45.95 22.37
CA ALA A 160 -15.63 -45.73 23.02
C ALA A 160 -15.68 -44.48 23.92
N PRO A 161 -14.67 -44.13 24.74
CA PRO A 161 -14.66 -42.92 25.56
C PRO A 161 -14.61 -41.61 24.75
N ILE A 162 -14.17 -41.67 23.50
CA ILE A 162 -14.01 -40.53 22.58
C ILE A 162 -15.22 -40.41 21.65
N ARG A 163 -15.85 -41.52 21.30
CA ARG A 163 -17.01 -41.58 20.38
C ARG A 163 -18.17 -40.69 20.91
N GLY A 164 -18.74 -39.87 20.01
CA GLY A 164 -19.80 -38.91 20.32
C GLY A 164 -19.32 -37.57 20.88
N LYS A 165 -18.00 -37.36 20.95
CA LYS A 165 -17.39 -36.10 21.38
C LYS A 165 -16.70 -35.34 20.23
N GLU A 166 -17.01 -35.71 18.99
CA GLU A 166 -16.33 -35.15 17.78
C GLU A 166 -16.50 -33.62 17.69
N SER A 167 -17.69 -33.10 18.05
CA SER A 167 -17.93 -31.65 18.09
C SER A 167 -17.08 -30.95 19.14
N GLN A 168 -16.98 -31.57 20.34
CA GLN A 168 -16.16 -31.00 21.43
C GLN A 168 -14.66 -31.00 21.07
N ILE A 169 -14.19 -32.07 20.45
CA ILE A 169 -12.79 -32.17 19.94
C ILE A 169 -12.52 -31.07 18.93
N MET A 170 -13.40 -30.89 17.94
CA MET A 170 -13.28 -29.85 16.93
C MET A 170 -13.18 -28.45 17.57
N HIS A 171 -13.98 -28.16 18.59
CA HIS A 171 -13.92 -26.88 19.29
C HIS A 171 -12.66 -26.77 20.15
N LEU A 172 -12.23 -27.83 20.85
CA LEU A 172 -10.96 -27.84 21.59
C LEU A 172 -9.75 -27.52 20.69
N GLU A 173 -9.73 -28.05 19.48
CA GLU A 173 -8.65 -27.79 18.53
C GLU A 173 -8.71 -26.40 17.90
N ARG A 174 -9.90 -25.80 17.82
CA ARG A 174 -10.10 -24.47 17.22
C ARG A 174 -9.80 -23.33 18.17
N VAL A 175 -10.05 -23.48 19.48
CA VAL A 175 -9.91 -22.39 20.46
C VAL A 175 -8.50 -21.80 20.51
N PRO A 176 -7.40 -22.58 20.53
CA PRO A 176 -6.04 -22.01 20.53
C PRO A 176 -5.79 -21.06 19.37
N GLY A 177 -6.26 -21.40 18.17
CA GLY A 177 -6.15 -20.52 17.01
C GLY A 177 -6.95 -19.22 17.16
N ILE A 178 -8.16 -19.29 17.72
CA ILE A 178 -8.97 -18.08 17.99
C ILE A 178 -8.28 -17.18 19.02
N VAL A 179 -7.69 -17.75 20.07
CA VAL A 179 -6.97 -17.01 21.12
C VAL A 179 -5.75 -16.33 20.54
N GLU A 180 -4.98 -17.01 19.72
CA GLU A 180 -3.80 -16.43 19.06
C GLU A 180 -4.19 -15.30 18.12
N ASP A 181 -5.21 -15.50 17.29
CA ASP A 181 -5.75 -14.45 16.43
C ASP A 181 -6.14 -13.18 17.22
N ILE A 182 -6.79 -13.35 18.38
CA ILE A 182 -7.19 -12.23 19.25
C ILE A 182 -5.96 -11.54 19.83
N LYS A 183 -4.95 -12.29 20.29
CA LYS A 183 -3.68 -11.74 20.80
C LYS A 183 -2.96 -10.93 19.72
N GLU A 184 -2.84 -11.49 18.52
CA GLU A 184 -2.21 -10.78 17.39
C GLU A 184 -2.95 -9.50 17.00
N LEU A 185 -4.30 -9.55 16.99
CA LEU A 185 -5.11 -8.37 16.66
C LEU A 185 -4.94 -7.28 17.73
N LYS A 186 -4.98 -7.63 19.02
CA LYS A 186 -4.71 -6.68 20.11
C LYS A 186 -3.33 -6.02 19.95
N ALA A 187 -2.29 -6.80 19.68
CA ALA A 187 -0.94 -6.27 19.49
C ALA A 187 -0.84 -5.34 18.26
N LYS A 188 -1.51 -5.68 17.16
CA LYS A 188 -1.58 -4.84 15.95
C LYS A 188 -2.29 -3.51 16.22
N ILE A 189 -3.42 -3.55 16.93
CA ILE A 189 -4.19 -2.36 17.32
C ILE A 189 -3.35 -1.42 18.19
N GLU A 190 -2.72 -1.94 19.24
CA GLU A 190 -1.86 -1.13 20.12
C GLU A 190 -0.71 -0.47 19.35
N LYS A 191 -0.01 -1.23 18.53
CA LYS A 191 1.06 -0.69 17.69
C LYS A 191 0.57 0.41 16.74
N GLU A 192 -0.61 0.24 16.16
CA GLU A 192 -1.15 1.26 15.25
C GLU A 192 -1.63 2.50 16.02
N LYS A 193 -2.18 2.36 17.23
CA LYS A 193 -2.51 3.48 18.12
C LYS A 193 -1.26 4.27 18.52
N GLU A 194 -0.16 3.59 18.85
CA GLU A 194 1.13 4.23 19.14
C GLU A 194 1.63 5.02 17.92
N ASN A 195 1.55 4.44 16.72
CA ASN A 195 1.91 5.11 15.47
C ASN A 195 1.05 6.36 15.22
N VAL A 196 -0.25 6.28 15.44
CA VAL A 196 -1.17 7.41 15.34
C VAL A 196 -0.76 8.51 16.31
N SER A 197 -0.53 8.16 17.57
CA SER A 197 -0.09 9.13 18.61
C SER A 197 1.24 9.81 18.27
N ALA A 198 2.21 9.06 17.74
CA ALA A 198 3.49 9.61 17.31
C ALA A 198 3.31 10.62 16.15
N ARG A 199 2.50 10.27 15.15
CA ARG A 199 2.20 11.16 14.02
C ARG A 199 1.39 12.40 14.43
N GLU A 200 0.49 12.30 15.40
CA GLU A 200 -0.23 13.46 15.96
C GLU A 200 0.74 14.44 16.65
N LYS A 201 1.74 13.94 17.36
CA LYS A 201 2.80 14.79 17.93
C LYS A 201 3.62 15.48 16.84
N GLU A 202 3.92 14.77 15.75
CA GLU A 202 4.61 15.36 14.59
C GLU A 202 3.76 16.43 13.90
N CYS A 203 2.45 16.21 13.73
CA CYS A 203 1.53 17.26 13.27
C CYS A 203 1.59 18.50 14.13
N SER A 204 1.50 18.35 15.44
CA SER A 204 1.55 19.48 16.38
C SER A 204 2.91 20.21 16.35
N ALA A 205 3.99 19.51 16.06
CA ALA A 205 5.31 20.13 15.89
C ALA A 205 5.38 20.93 14.57
N LEU A 206 4.85 20.39 13.48
CA LEU A 206 4.78 21.09 12.19
C LEU A 206 3.88 22.33 12.26
N GLU A 207 2.73 22.24 12.93
CA GLU A 207 1.83 23.38 13.13
C GLU A 207 2.52 24.52 13.86
N ARG A 208 3.22 24.23 14.96
CA ARG A 208 4.02 25.20 15.69
C ARG A 208 5.16 25.79 14.84
N GLY A 209 5.79 24.94 14.00
CA GLY A 209 6.80 25.37 13.03
C GLY A 209 6.23 26.37 12.01
N ILE A 210 5.08 26.05 11.41
CA ILE A 210 4.36 26.92 10.47
C ILE A 210 3.98 28.24 11.11
N GLU A 211 3.47 28.22 12.35
CA GLU A 211 3.14 29.43 13.08
C GLU A 211 4.37 30.34 13.33
N LYS A 212 5.48 29.73 13.73
CA LYS A 212 6.75 30.44 13.93
C LYS A 212 7.27 31.08 12.64
N GLU A 213 7.30 30.31 11.55
CA GLU A 213 7.71 30.84 10.24
C GLU A 213 6.70 31.89 9.72
N GLY A 214 5.41 31.74 10.02
CA GLY A 214 4.39 32.76 9.73
C GLY A 214 4.65 34.09 10.45
N LYS A 215 4.97 34.06 11.72
CA LYS A 215 5.38 35.24 12.48
C LYS A 215 6.65 35.89 11.93
N ARG A 216 7.60 35.06 11.50
CA ARG A 216 8.83 35.53 10.83
C ARG A 216 8.52 36.19 9.49
N LEU A 217 7.60 35.61 8.70
CA LEU A 217 7.16 36.21 7.43
C LEU A 217 6.54 37.58 7.65
N SER A 218 5.63 37.73 8.63
CA SER A 218 5.04 39.02 8.97
C SER A 218 6.10 40.02 9.41
N ALA A 219 7.07 39.60 10.22
CA ALA A 219 8.16 40.49 10.64
C ALA A 219 9.03 40.96 9.45
N ILE A 220 9.25 40.11 8.45
CA ILE A 220 9.94 40.48 7.20
C ILE A 220 9.08 41.51 6.42
N GLU A 221 7.77 41.27 6.34
CA GLU A 221 6.85 42.19 5.61
C GLU A 221 6.65 43.55 6.29
N ASP A 222 6.82 43.60 7.59
CA ASP A 222 6.78 44.86 8.38
C ASP A 222 8.14 45.58 8.42
N HIS A 223 9.20 44.96 7.90
CA HIS A 223 10.55 45.54 7.94
C HIS A 223 10.72 46.67 6.92
N GLU A 224 11.45 47.72 7.30
CA GLU A 224 11.69 48.89 6.42
C GLU A 224 12.28 48.55 5.06
N GLU A 225 13.21 47.54 4.99
CA GLU A 225 13.79 47.08 3.74
C GLU A 225 12.74 46.47 2.80
N TRP A 226 11.76 45.76 3.34
CA TRP A 226 10.68 45.20 2.53
C TRP A 226 9.75 46.31 2.01
N MET A 227 9.41 47.29 2.84
CA MET A 227 8.62 48.45 2.43
C MET A 227 9.35 49.24 1.34
N ARG A 228 10.67 49.46 1.51
CA ARG A 228 11.52 50.08 0.49
C ARG A 228 11.56 49.25 -0.81
N PHE A 229 11.74 47.95 -0.73
CA PHE A 229 11.71 47.06 -1.88
C PHE A 229 10.41 47.17 -2.66
N LYS A 230 9.26 47.15 -1.97
CA LYS A 230 7.93 47.34 -2.57
C LYS A 230 7.73 48.69 -3.20
N ALA A 231 8.23 49.76 -2.57
CA ALA A 231 8.19 51.11 -3.15
C ALA A 231 9.00 51.19 -4.44
N LEU A 232 10.22 50.60 -4.47
CA LEU A 232 11.06 50.55 -5.65
C LEU A 232 10.43 49.69 -6.78
N GLU A 233 9.81 48.54 -6.46
CA GLU A 233 9.05 47.74 -7.45
C GLU A 233 7.92 48.52 -8.09
N THR A 234 7.16 49.30 -7.25
CA THR A 234 6.05 50.09 -7.73
C THR A 234 6.52 51.26 -8.59
N GLU A 235 7.61 51.93 -8.18
CA GLU A 235 8.24 53.01 -8.96
C GLU A 235 8.77 52.48 -10.27
N LEU A 236 9.47 51.35 -10.28
CA LEU A 236 9.96 50.70 -11.48
C LEU A 236 8.84 50.41 -12.47
N PHE A 237 7.76 49.79 -12.01
CA PHE A 237 6.60 49.48 -12.83
C PHE A 237 5.98 50.77 -13.43
N SER A 238 5.86 51.86 -12.65
CA SER A 238 5.34 53.13 -13.12
C SER A 238 6.24 53.71 -14.21
N LEU A 239 7.58 53.71 -14.02
CA LEU A 239 8.52 54.22 -14.99
C LEU A 239 8.56 53.40 -16.27
N GLU A 240 8.46 52.08 -16.19
CA GLU A 240 8.38 51.22 -17.37
C GLU A 240 7.08 51.45 -18.17
N GLN A 241 5.97 51.75 -17.50
CA GLN A 241 4.70 52.15 -18.13
C GLN A 241 4.82 53.52 -18.81
N GLU A 242 5.45 54.51 -18.12
CA GLU A 242 5.72 55.81 -18.72
C GLU A 242 6.60 55.74 -19.93
N LEU A 243 7.68 54.94 -19.87
CA LEU A 243 8.58 54.74 -21.00
C LEU A 243 7.84 54.08 -22.18
N SER A 244 7.04 53.04 -21.91
CA SER A 244 6.25 52.38 -22.94
C SER A 244 5.21 53.30 -23.60
N THR A 245 4.60 54.20 -22.80
CA THR A 245 3.66 55.20 -23.31
C THR A 245 4.38 56.21 -24.17
N LEU A 246 5.53 56.71 -23.71
CA LEU A 246 6.38 57.64 -24.49
C LEU A 246 6.81 57.06 -25.81
N GLU A 247 7.25 55.77 -25.81
CA GLU A 247 7.65 55.05 -27.01
C GLU A 247 6.49 54.84 -27.99
N SER A 248 5.28 54.56 -27.48
CA SER A 248 4.05 54.47 -28.27
C SER A 248 3.71 55.85 -28.91
N ASP A 249 3.86 56.92 -28.13
CA ASP A 249 3.56 58.26 -28.63
C ASP A 249 4.57 58.75 -29.65
N VAL A 250 5.86 58.36 -29.53
CA VAL A 250 6.86 58.53 -30.58
C VAL A 250 6.42 57.87 -31.89
N GLY A 251 5.95 56.58 -31.80
CA GLY A 251 5.42 55.88 -32.96
C GLY A 251 4.25 56.59 -33.62
N LYS A 252 3.33 57.16 -32.84
CA LYS A 252 2.22 58.01 -33.34
C LYS A 252 2.71 59.28 -33.95
N LEU A 253 3.70 59.92 -33.32
CA LEU A 253 4.31 61.16 -33.82
C LEU A 253 4.89 61.03 -35.22
N PHE A 254 5.53 59.89 -35.53
CA PHE A 254 6.11 59.58 -36.85
C PHE A 254 5.09 59.02 -37.86
N SER A 255 3.93 58.59 -37.41
CA SER A 255 2.87 58.01 -38.26
C SER A 255 2.48 58.90 -39.47
N PRO A 256 2.35 60.23 -39.35
CA PRO A 256 2.00 61.10 -40.47
C PRO A 256 2.97 61.11 -41.63
N ILE A 257 4.28 60.94 -41.38
CA ILE A 257 5.33 60.94 -42.38
C ILE A 257 5.55 59.56 -43.05
N ASN A 258 5.05 58.48 -42.45
CA ASN A 258 5.27 57.10 -42.94
C ASN A 258 4.86 56.90 -44.40
N LYS A 259 3.81 57.57 -44.86
CA LYS A 259 3.32 57.44 -46.25
C LYS A 259 4.29 58.14 -47.21
N GLU A 260 4.82 59.27 -46.82
CA GLU A 260 5.79 60.08 -47.60
C GLU A 260 7.13 59.37 -47.63
N LEU A 261 7.64 58.83 -46.50
CA LEU A 261 8.85 58.04 -46.44
C LEU A 261 8.76 56.72 -47.28
N ASN A 262 7.62 56.04 -47.21
CA ASN A 262 7.39 54.89 -48.08
C ASN A 262 7.35 55.23 -49.55
N LEU A 263 6.86 56.41 -49.93
CA LEU A 263 6.90 56.92 -51.30
C LEU A 263 8.33 57.17 -51.75
N LEU A 264 9.14 57.85 -50.93
CA LEU A 264 10.57 58.05 -51.17
C LEU A 264 11.31 56.73 -51.37
N LYS A 265 11.12 55.81 -50.49
CA LYS A 265 11.67 54.46 -50.61
C LYS A 265 11.31 53.77 -51.90
N LYS A 266 10.04 53.83 -52.32
CA LYS A 266 9.54 53.25 -53.56
C LYS A 266 10.11 53.96 -54.79
N GLN A 267 10.36 55.28 -54.76
CA GLN A 267 10.98 56.04 -55.87
C GLN A 267 12.44 55.66 -56.02
N ASP A 268 13.15 55.49 -54.95
CA ASP A 268 14.56 54.97 -54.95
C ASP A 268 14.57 53.56 -55.56
N GLU A 269 13.72 52.65 -55.10
CA GLU A 269 13.64 51.29 -55.62
C GLU A 269 13.30 51.22 -57.12
N THR A 270 12.55 52.19 -57.62
CA THR A 270 12.14 52.27 -59.04
C THR A 270 13.06 53.10 -59.91
N GLY A 271 14.16 53.66 -59.36
CA GLY A 271 15.13 54.51 -60.06
C GLY A 271 14.57 55.85 -60.48
N ARG A 272 13.41 56.28 -60.04
CA ARG A 272 12.82 57.59 -60.32
C ARG A 272 13.46 58.72 -59.56
N HIS A 273 13.99 58.41 -58.39
CA HIS A 273 14.79 59.25 -57.55
C HIS A 273 15.86 58.37 -56.91
N THR A 274 17.09 58.76 -56.87
CA THR A 274 18.16 57.93 -56.31
C THR A 274 18.66 58.57 -55.02
N LEU A 275 18.36 57.88 -53.94
CA LEU A 275 18.79 58.26 -52.57
C LEU A 275 20.31 57.93 -52.42
N THR A 276 21.05 58.76 -51.76
CA THR A 276 22.37 58.46 -51.26
C THR A 276 22.32 57.31 -50.22
N PRO A 277 23.42 56.61 -49.95
CA PRO A 277 23.43 55.54 -48.90
C PRO A 277 22.96 56.06 -47.54
N ASP A 278 23.27 57.27 -47.13
CA ASP A 278 22.90 57.87 -45.84
C ASP A 278 21.42 58.24 -45.82
N GLU A 279 20.89 58.83 -46.89
CA GLU A 279 19.44 59.11 -47.02
C GLU A 279 18.61 57.82 -47.02
N ARG A 280 19.08 56.77 -47.68
CA ARG A 280 18.41 55.42 -47.67
C ARG A 280 18.39 54.82 -46.30
N LYS A 281 19.54 54.95 -45.56
CA LYS A 281 19.61 54.53 -44.16
C LYS A 281 18.66 55.34 -43.30
N ALA A 282 18.60 56.66 -43.45
CA ALA A 282 17.68 57.54 -42.71
C ALA A 282 16.21 57.16 -42.93
N VAL A 283 15.77 57.02 -44.16
CA VAL A 283 14.40 56.62 -44.50
C VAL A 283 14.07 55.24 -43.96
N SER A 284 15.00 54.28 -44.10
CA SER A 284 14.82 52.90 -43.62
C SER A 284 14.77 52.84 -42.10
N SER A 285 15.64 53.54 -41.39
CA SER A 285 15.67 53.55 -39.92
C SER A 285 14.39 54.14 -39.33
N ILE A 286 13.91 55.27 -39.84
CA ILE A 286 12.66 55.90 -39.36
C ILE A 286 11.44 54.99 -39.67
N LEU A 287 11.36 54.40 -40.86
CA LEU A 287 10.25 53.52 -41.23
C LEU A 287 10.23 52.21 -40.45
N SER A 288 11.42 51.63 -40.16
CA SER A 288 11.50 50.35 -39.44
C SER A 288 11.16 50.49 -37.95
N SER A 289 11.69 51.52 -37.31
CA SER A 289 11.44 51.82 -35.90
C SER A 289 11.87 53.25 -35.55
N PRO A 290 10.92 54.21 -35.44
CA PRO A 290 11.24 55.57 -35.01
C PRO A 290 11.98 55.63 -33.68
N ILE A 291 11.71 54.66 -32.79
CA ILE A 291 12.35 54.58 -31.48
C ILE A 291 13.84 54.23 -31.62
N ARG A 292 14.20 53.26 -32.46
CA ARG A 292 15.62 52.97 -32.75
C ARG A 292 16.31 54.12 -33.44
N ALA A 293 15.62 54.83 -34.35
CA ALA A 293 16.16 56.00 -35.00
C ALA A 293 16.45 57.15 -33.99
N LEU A 294 15.74 57.22 -32.84
CA LEU A 294 16.05 58.12 -31.72
C LEU A 294 17.37 57.79 -31.02
N ASP A 295 17.71 56.48 -30.94
CA ASP A 295 19.00 56.05 -30.37
C ASP A 295 20.20 56.23 -31.33
N GLU A 296 19.92 56.33 -32.63
CA GLU A 296 20.90 56.71 -33.67
C GLU A 296 20.92 58.22 -33.87
N ASP A 297 21.26 58.67 -35.08
CA ASP A 297 21.25 60.09 -35.44
C ASP A 297 19.91 60.53 -36.07
N ILE A 298 18.82 60.60 -35.28
CA ILE A 298 17.49 60.99 -35.78
C ILE A 298 17.45 62.40 -36.34
N TYR A 299 18.30 63.31 -35.83
CA TYR A 299 18.38 64.67 -36.34
C TYR A 299 19.01 64.69 -37.73
N GLY A 300 20.13 64.03 -37.90
CA GLY A 300 20.77 63.86 -39.23
C GLY A 300 19.83 63.16 -40.23
N PHE A 301 19.10 62.14 -39.76
CA PHE A 301 18.15 61.43 -40.63
C PHE A 301 16.97 62.33 -41.06
N LEU A 302 16.40 63.12 -40.19
CA LEU A 302 15.31 64.05 -40.52
C LEU A 302 15.79 65.20 -41.36
N THR A 303 17.04 65.72 -41.15
CA THR A 303 17.67 66.76 -42.00
C THR A 303 17.86 66.19 -43.39
N SER A 304 18.46 65.01 -43.54
CA SER A 304 18.60 64.35 -44.84
C SER A 304 17.29 64.18 -45.59
N VAL A 305 16.24 63.74 -44.90
CA VAL A 305 14.88 63.59 -45.47
C VAL A 305 14.32 64.94 -45.90
N LYS A 306 14.57 66.01 -45.11
CA LYS A 306 14.12 67.37 -45.40
C LYS A 306 14.80 67.86 -46.72
N ASP A 307 16.15 67.73 -46.81
CA ASP A 307 16.93 68.15 -47.95
C ASP A 307 16.46 67.47 -49.24
N VAL A 308 16.23 66.17 -49.20
CA VAL A 308 15.70 65.38 -50.33
C VAL A 308 14.32 65.93 -50.82
N ILE A 309 13.44 66.27 -49.88
CA ILE A 309 12.07 66.80 -50.17
C ILE A 309 12.17 68.24 -50.71
N GLU A 310 13.12 69.03 -50.26
CA GLU A 310 13.34 70.41 -50.70
C GLU A 310 13.94 70.46 -52.11
N GLU A 311 14.94 69.64 -52.40
CA GLU A 311 15.71 69.61 -53.66
C GLU A 311 14.82 69.09 -54.80
N ASP A 312 14.06 68.07 -54.64
CA ASP A 312 13.22 67.46 -55.68
C ASP A 312 11.72 67.71 -55.46
N ARG A 313 11.22 68.78 -56.14
CA ARG A 313 9.80 69.14 -56.05
C ARG A 313 8.85 68.10 -56.69
N SER A 314 9.38 67.11 -57.42
CA SER A 314 8.55 66.04 -58.05
C SER A 314 8.16 64.90 -57.09
N ILE A 315 8.87 64.76 -56.02
CA ILE A 315 8.66 63.67 -55.02
C ILE A 315 7.30 63.73 -54.39
N LEU A 316 6.92 64.93 -53.90
CA LEU A 316 5.64 65.14 -53.21
C LEU A 316 4.82 66.28 -53.89
N LYS A 317 3.47 66.09 -53.93
CA LYS A 317 2.60 67.18 -54.34
C LYS A 317 2.73 68.36 -53.40
N GLU A 318 2.72 69.59 -53.90
CA GLU A 318 3.01 70.82 -53.16
C GLU A 318 2.36 70.90 -51.77
N ARG A 319 1.04 70.67 -51.68
CA ARG A 319 0.33 70.65 -50.39
C ARG A 319 0.84 69.65 -49.38
N LYS A 320 1.31 68.48 -49.86
CA LYS A 320 1.85 67.42 -48.97
C LYS A 320 3.27 67.75 -48.58
N ARG A 321 4.09 68.25 -49.50
CA ARG A 321 5.43 68.71 -49.26
C ARG A 321 5.48 69.73 -48.12
N ASP A 322 4.69 70.82 -48.25
CA ASP A 322 4.63 71.88 -47.25
C ASP A 322 4.23 71.34 -45.86
N LYS A 323 3.27 70.40 -45.81
CA LYS A 323 2.87 69.74 -44.56
C LYS A 323 4.02 68.94 -43.94
N THR A 324 4.73 68.14 -44.76
CA THR A 324 5.80 67.30 -44.33
C THR A 324 7.00 68.09 -43.85
N LEU A 325 7.39 69.16 -44.59
CA LEU A 325 8.45 70.07 -44.20
C LEU A 325 8.14 70.78 -42.90
N LYS A 326 6.95 71.36 -42.75
CA LYS A 326 6.51 71.99 -41.46
C LYS A 326 6.53 71.01 -40.32
N TRP A 327 6.18 69.77 -40.53
CA TRP A 327 6.18 68.73 -39.51
C TRP A 327 7.64 68.35 -39.13
N ILE A 328 8.55 68.20 -40.09
CA ILE A 328 9.98 67.96 -39.85
C ILE A 328 10.58 69.15 -39.09
N ASP A 329 10.30 70.37 -39.51
CA ASP A 329 10.77 71.58 -38.83
C ASP A 329 10.31 71.66 -37.37
N ARG A 330 9.08 71.32 -37.11
CA ARG A 330 8.54 71.27 -35.75
C ARG A 330 9.29 70.27 -34.86
N LEU A 331 9.61 69.08 -35.42
CA LEU A 331 10.35 68.08 -34.70
C LEU A 331 11.80 68.54 -34.44
N LEU A 332 12.45 69.07 -35.43
CA LEU A 332 13.83 69.57 -35.33
C LEU A 332 13.95 70.79 -34.39
N ASN A 333 12.91 71.64 -34.29
CA ASN A 333 12.86 72.85 -33.44
C ASN A 333 12.57 72.61 -31.96
N GLY A 334 12.81 71.39 -31.45
CA GLY A 334 12.87 71.11 -30.00
C GLY A 334 11.99 69.98 -29.54
N GLU A 335 10.95 69.57 -30.29
CA GLU A 335 10.05 68.47 -29.85
C GLU A 335 10.78 67.14 -29.66
N LEU A 336 11.69 66.80 -30.60
CA LEU A 336 12.56 65.61 -30.50
C LEU A 336 13.58 65.68 -29.36
N ALA A 337 14.18 66.86 -29.11
CA ALA A 337 15.11 67.05 -28.01
C ALA A 337 14.44 66.72 -26.67
N THR A 338 13.23 67.30 -26.44
CA THR A 338 12.46 67.05 -25.23
C THR A 338 12.09 65.56 -25.06
N ILE A 339 11.68 64.89 -26.15
CA ILE A 339 11.35 63.46 -26.12
C ILE A 339 12.58 62.61 -25.81
N LYS A 340 13.71 62.90 -26.45
CA LYS A 340 14.96 62.20 -26.23
C LYS A 340 15.47 62.32 -24.81
N GLU A 341 15.49 63.56 -24.28
CA GLU A 341 15.89 63.85 -22.89
C GLU A 341 14.99 63.14 -21.90
N LYS A 342 13.64 63.20 -22.11
CA LYS A 342 12.70 62.49 -21.24
C LYS A 342 12.90 60.99 -21.26
N ARG A 343 13.14 60.39 -22.45
CA ARG A 343 13.40 58.98 -22.61
C ARG A 343 14.71 58.55 -21.93
N GLU A 344 15.80 59.28 -22.13
CA GLU A 344 17.11 59.03 -21.50
C GLU A 344 16.99 59.15 -19.97
N GLY A 345 16.23 60.16 -19.47
CA GLY A 345 15.97 60.31 -18.05
C GLY A 345 15.19 59.11 -17.45
N LEU A 346 14.13 58.66 -18.14
CA LEU A 346 13.35 57.45 -17.71
C LEU A 346 14.23 56.20 -17.74
N GLN A 347 14.99 55.97 -18.79
CA GLN A 347 15.91 54.84 -18.91
C GLN A 347 16.96 54.83 -17.80
N SER A 348 17.61 55.99 -17.57
CA SER A 348 18.61 56.15 -16.50
C SER A 348 18.01 55.83 -15.13
N ARG A 349 16.81 56.33 -14.86
CA ARG A 349 16.08 56.07 -13.58
C ARG A 349 15.74 54.60 -13.43
N ILE A 350 15.26 53.94 -14.51
CA ILE A 350 14.96 52.49 -14.53
C ILE A 350 16.19 51.69 -14.19
N VAL A 351 17.35 52.01 -14.84
CA VAL A 351 18.61 51.33 -14.57
C VAL A 351 19.07 51.50 -13.14
N HIS A 352 18.94 52.71 -12.59
CA HIS A 352 19.28 53.00 -11.21
C HIS A 352 18.41 52.15 -10.22
N ILE A 353 17.10 52.15 -10.39
CA ILE A 353 16.19 51.37 -9.52
C ILE A 353 16.45 49.87 -9.65
N LYS A 354 16.70 49.35 -10.86
CA LYS A 354 17.09 47.95 -11.06
C LYS A 354 18.41 47.61 -10.33
N GLY A 355 19.34 48.54 -10.29
CA GLY A 355 20.56 48.42 -9.49
C GLY A 355 20.24 48.32 -8.00
N GLU A 356 19.47 49.27 -7.46
CA GLU A 356 19.04 49.24 -6.04
C GLU A 356 18.28 47.96 -5.69
N LEU A 357 17.33 47.52 -6.52
CA LEU A 357 16.57 46.29 -6.30
C LEU A 357 17.49 45.04 -6.31
N SER A 358 18.56 45.02 -7.07
CA SER A 358 19.51 43.90 -7.10
C SER A 358 20.31 43.75 -5.81
N GLU A 359 20.54 44.83 -5.10
CA GLU A 359 21.26 44.86 -3.81
C GLU A 359 20.36 44.41 -2.63
N VAL A 360 19.06 44.57 -2.74
CA VAL A 360 18.12 44.22 -1.67
C VAL A 360 17.95 42.70 -1.58
N THR A 361 18.31 42.10 -0.46
CA THR A 361 18.26 40.64 -0.26
C THR A 361 17.01 40.12 0.42
N ILE A 362 16.24 41.01 1.05
CA ILE A 362 15.04 40.66 1.88
C ILE A 362 13.99 39.88 1.09
N HIS A 363 13.85 40.15 -0.22
CA HIS A 363 12.92 39.42 -1.07
C HIS A 363 13.29 37.92 -1.22
N LYS A 364 14.59 37.61 -1.20
CA LYS A 364 15.09 36.22 -1.25
C LYS A 364 14.80 35.50 0.08
N GLU A 365 14.97 36.21 1.18
CA GLU A 365 14.65 35.68 2.50
C GLU A 365 13.15 35.41 2.66
N ARG A 366 12.32 36.38 2.29
CA ARG A 366 10.86 36.22 2.28
C ARG A 366 10.44 34.99 1.44
N LYS A 367 10.95 34.87 0.23
CA LYS A 367 10.65 33.74 -0.65
C LYS A 367 11.05 32.38 -0.04
N LYS A 368 12.20 32.32 0.64
CA LYS A 368 12.63 31.09 1.35
C LYS A 368 11.64 30.72 2.47
N VAL A 369 11.21 31.71 3.26
CA VAL A 369 10.25 31.48 4.34
C VAL A 369 8.89 31.04 3.78
N GLU A 370 8.39 31.67 2.73
CA GLU A 370 7.16 31.24 2.04
C GLU A 370 7.25 29.80 1.51
N GLN A 371 8.36 29.45 0.89
CA GLN A 371 8.59 28.08 0.39
C GLN A 371 8.65 27.07 1.54
N SER A 372 9.28 27.42 2.65
CA SER A 372 9.32 26.60 3.86
C SER A 372 7.90 26.35 4.41
N ILE A 373 7.10 27.41 4.55
CA ILE A 373 5.71 27.32 5.00
C ILE A 373 4.87 26.45 4.04
N ALA A 374 5.01 26.66 2.74
CA ALA A 374 4.27 25.90 1.74
C ALA A 374 4.63 24.40 1.80
N SER A 375 5.92 24.08 1.92
CA SER A 375 6.41 22.71 2.08
C SER A 375 5.86 22.06 3.35
N ALA A 376 5.96 22.76 4.49
CA ALA A 376 5.47 22.25 5.77
C ALA A 376 3.94 22.03 5.77
N ARG A 377 3.18 22.93 5.15
CA ARG A 377 1.72 22.75 4.96
C ARG A 377 1.40 21.52 4.12
N GLY A 378 2.16 21.29 3.04
CA GLY A 378 2.01 20.09 2.21
C GLY A 378 2.31 18.80 2.99
N GLN A 379 3.33 18.81 3.85
CA GLN A 379 3.64 17.68 4.73
C GLN A 379 2.53 17.46 5.77
N LEU A 380 2.05 18.51 6.39
CA LEU A 380 0.97 18.47 7.38
C LEU A 380 -0.31 17.86 6.79
N THR A 381 -0.69 18.25 5.59
CA THR A 381 -1.87 17.70 4.91
C THR A 381 -1.73 16.19 4.70
N ARG A 382 -0.59 15.74 4.17
CA ARG A 382 -0.32 14.30 3.95
C ARG A 382 -0.33 13.50 5.26
N LEU A 383 0.24 14.09 6.31
CA LEU A 383 0.31 13.46 7.62
C LEU A 383 -1.09 13.31 8.23
N ARG A 384 -1.93 14.35 8.17
CA ARG A 384 -3.33 14.31 8.62
C ARG A 384 -4.15 13.25 7.86
N GLU A 385 -4.02 13.20 6.53
CA GLU A 385 -4.68 12.17 5.73
C GLU A 385 -4.20 10.75 6.09
N GLY A 386 -2.91 10.60 6.41
CA GLY A 386 -2.34 9.36 6.91
C GLY A 386 -2.95 8.94 8.25
N ILE A 387 -3.04 9.86 9.21
CA ILE A 387 -3.64 9.66 10.54
C ILE A 387 -5.10 9.22 10.40
N GLU A 388 -5.88 9.89 9.59
CA GLU A 388 -7.29 9.54 9.38
C GLU A 388 -7.49 8.16 8.75
N ARG A 389 -6.57 7.73 7.89
CA ARG A 389 -6.57 6.36 7.34
C ARG A 389 -6.23 5.33 8.43
N SER A 390 -5.17 5.60 9.22
CA SER A 390 -4.78 4.73 10.33
C SER A 390 -5.89 4.61 11.38
N LYS A 391 -6.55 5.71 11.76
CA LYS A 391 -7.68 5.71 12.70
C LYS A 391 -8.83 4.83 12.20
N ARG A 392 -9.20 4.95 10.93
CA ARG A 392 -10.24 4.10 10.34
C ARG A 392 -9.84 2.63 10.33
N HIS A 393 -8.56 2.34 10.09
CA HIS A 393 -8.04 0.99 10.14
C HIS A 393 -8.10 0.41 11.56
N VAL A 394 -7.73 1.18 12.58
CA VAL A 394 -7.86 0.80 13.99
C VAL A 394 -9.32 0.45 14.32
N VAL A 395 -10.28 1.31 13.96
CA VAL A 395 -11.71 1.04 14.20
C VAL A 395 -12.15 -0.29 13.57
N SER A 396 -11.75 -0.53 12.31
CA SER A 396 -12.08 -1.79 11.64
C SER A 396 -11.46 -3.02 12.32
N GLN A 397 -10.23 -2.90 12.84
CA GLN A 397 -9.58 -3.97 13.59
C GLN A 397 -10.24 -4.19 14.97
N GLU A 398 -10.68 -3.12 15.64
CA GLU A 398 -11.44 -3.20 16.90
C GLU A 398 -12.78 -3.91 16.71
N GLU A 399 -13.51 -3.62 15.62
CA GLU A 399 -14.74 -4.32 15.26
C GLU A 399 -14.49 -5.82 14.99
N GLU A 400 -13.41 -6.16 14.30
CA GLU A 400 -13.01 -7.55 14.06
C GLU A 400 -12.64 -8.25 15.37
N LEU A 401 -11.88 -7.59 16.24
CA LEU A 401 -11.52 -8.09 17.56
C LEU A 401 -12.77 -8.39 18.39
N GLU A 402 -13.71 -7.46 18.44
CA GLU A 402 -14.96 -7.63 19.17
C GLU A 402 -15.80 -8.80 18.61
N ALA A 403 -15.86 -8.94 17.28
CA ALA A 403 -16.57 -10.05 16.64
C ALA A 403 -15.95 -11.41 16.98
N LYS A 404 -14.62 -11.52 17.02
CA LYS A 404 -13.92 -12.74 17.45
C LYS A 404 -14.12 -13.00 18.94
N ALA A 405 -14.00 -11.98 19.76
CA ALA A 405 -14.20 -12.05 21.21
C ALA A 405 -15.63 -12.52 21.58
N ARG A 406 -16.64 -12.02 20.89
CA ARG A 406 -18.05 -12.44 21.09
C ARG A 406 -18.31 -13.91 20.73
N ARG A 407 -17.52 -14.51 19.83
CA ARG A 407 -17.65 -15.92 19.42
C ARG A 407 -16.99 -16.89 20.39
N LEU A 408 -16.01 -16.42 21.15
CA LEU A 408 -15.21 -17.26 22.03
C LEU A 408 -16.02 -17.94 23.14
N PRO A 409 -16.91 -17.24 23.90
CA PRO A 409 -17.74 -17.88 24.92
C PRO A 409 -18.59 -19.05 24.37
N GLY A 410 -19.25 -18.86 23.23
CA GLY A 410 -20.03 -19.90 22.58
C GLY A 410 -19.21 -21.13 22.16
N THR A 411 -17.95 -20.92 21.79
CA THR A 411 -17.03 -22.03 21.45
C THR A 411 -16.62 -22.79 22.74
N LEU A 412 -16.35 -22.08 23.83
CA LEU A 412 -16.05 -22.71 25.13
C LEU A 412 -17.28 -23.42 25.72
N GLU A 413 -18.47 -22.85 25.58
CA GLU A 413 -19.73 -23.49 25.96
C GLU A 413 -19.95 -24.80 25.21
N ALA A 414 -19.66 -24.84 23.90
CA ALA A 414 -19.76 -26.07 23.11
C ALA A 414 -18.81 -27.17 23.61
N ILE A 415 -17.66 -26.81 24.18
CA ILE A 415 -16.73 -27.76 24.82
C ILE A 415 -17.26 -28.21 26.16
N ALA A 416 -17.68 -27.28 27.02
CA ALA A 416 -18.07 -27.56 28.38
C ALA A 416 -19.48 -28.20 28.50
N GLY A 417 -20.34 -28.03 27.49
CA GLY A 417 -21.75 -28.43 27.52
C GLY A 417 -22.60 -27.59 28.49
N LYS A 418 -22.07 -26.45 28.96
CA LYS A 418 -22.72 -25.49 29.87
C LYS A 418 -22.20 -24.07 29.61
N PRO A 419 -22.97 -23.02 29.96
CA PRO A 419 -22.53 -21.65 29.78
C PRO A 419 -21.15 -21.37 30.41
N VAL A 420 -20.31 -20.66 29.68
CA VAL A 420 -18.96 -20.23 30.10
C VAL A 420 -18.83 -18.73 29.93
N GLU A 421 -18.59 -18.02 31.03
CA GLU A 421 -18.30 -16.58 30.99
C GLU A 421 -16.81 -16.34 30.80
N VAL A 422 -16.47 -15.53 29.79
CA VAL A 422 -15.12 -15.12 29.51
C VAL A 422 -14.93 -13.68 29.95
N SER A 423 -14.07 -13.47 30.94
CA SER A 423 -13.62 -12.11 31.30
C SER A 423 -12.56 -11.68 30.31
N LEU A 424 -12.94 -10.80 29.39
CA LEU A 424 -12.01 -10.12 28.50
C LEU A 424 -11.59 -8.84 29.21
N ASP A 425 -10.35 -8.76 29.69
CA ASP A 425 -9.72 -7.48 30.02
C ASP A 425 -9.48 -6.75 28.69
N VAL A 426 -10.52 -5.99 28.25
CA VAL A 426 -10.49 -5.18 27.04
C VAL A 426 -9.98 -3.80 27.38
#